data_ab8c32ac34f52c32044f4fe691d8ef47
#
_entry.id   ab8c32ac34f52c32044f4fe691d8ef47
#
_cell.length_a   1.000
_cell.length_b   1.000
_cell.length_c   1.000
_cell.angle_alpha   90.00
_cell.angle_beta   90.00
_cell.angle_gamma   90.00
#
_symmetry.space_group_name_H-M   'P 1'
#
loop_
_entity.id
_entity.type
_entity.pdbx_description
1 polymer ?
#
loop_
_entity_poly.entity_id
_entity_poly.type
_entity_poly.pdbx_seq_one_letter_code
_entity_poly.pdbx_strand_id
1 'polypeptide(L)'
;MQYVVSNQQMKEAERRCNESGTSYYQMMENAGTRCAEFILGTIPVSADILVMCGSGNNGGDGLVITRMLRQNGRNAAVLLVSGAPKTADAAENLRRLPAGTPVYQPEQLDEAFSGRECVIDCIYGTGFHGELRGNVPEIIAAANKCSYRIAVDVPSGVNSDTGELDTRCLRPTHTLVLAALKQGMVNAPASDILGELHLLDIGDRKS
;
A
#
# COMPACT_ATOMS: atom_id res chain seq x y z
N MET A 1 -14.97 12.76 -14.18
CA MET A 1 -15.21 11.40 -14.69
C MET A 1 -14.19 10.48 -14.03
N GLN A 2 -14.62 9.48 -13.25
CA GLN A 2 -13.69 8.52 -12.64
C GLN A 2 -13.30 7.53 -13.74
N TYR A 3 -12.00 7.43 -14.02
CA TYR A 3 -11.49 6.45 -14.98
C TYR A 3 -11.36 5.09 -14.29
N VAL A 4 -11.95 4.07 -14.87
CA VAL A 4 -11.83 2.67 -14.46
C VAL A 4 -10.94 1.97 -15.47
N VAL A 5 -9.89 1.32 -14.99
CA VAL A 5 -8.84 0.72 -15.82
C VAL A 5 -8.57 -0.74 -15.45
N SER A 6 -8.15 -1.54 -16.43
CA SER A 6 -7.57 -2.86 -16.17
C SER A 6 -6.11 -2.73 -15.73
N ASN A 7 -5.56 -3.80 -15.14
CA ASN A 7 -4.13 -3.86 -14.81
C ASN A 7 -3.23 -3.65 -16.03
N GLN A 8 -3.65 -4.15 -17.20
CA GLN A 8 -2.91 -3.94 -18.43
C GLN A 8 -2.89 -2.47 -18.85
N GLN A 9 -4.03 -1.79 -18.75
CA GLN A 9 -4.13 -0.36 -19.05
C GLN A 9 -3.32 0.48 -18.04
N MET A 10 -3.30 0.09 -16.77
CA MET A 10 -2.49 0.76 -15.76
C MET A 10 -1.00 0.64 -16.08
N LYS A 11 -0.49 -0.58 -16.36
CA LYS A 11 0.90 -0.80 -16.76
C LYS A 11 1.29 -0.02 -18.01
N GLU A 12 0.40 0.08 -18.99
CA GLU A 12 0.64 0.86 -20.20
C GLU A 12 0.70 2.38 -19.89
N ALA A 13 -0.14 2.88 -19.00
CA ALA A 13 -0.11 4.27 -18.55
C ALA A 13 1.22 4.58 -17.82
N GLU A 14 1.65 3.72 -16.92
CA GLU A 14 2.95 3.84 -16.22
C GLU A 14 4.12 3.83 -17.22
N ARG A 15 4.10 2.92 -18.20
CA ARG A 15 5.13 2.85 -19.25
C ARG A 15 5.21 4.17 -20.03
N ARG A 16 4.07 4.72 -20.46
CA ARG A 16 4.01 6.00 -21.18
C ARG A 16 4.50 7.15 -20.32
N CYS A 17 4.14 7.16 -19.05
CA CYS A 17 4.60 8.14 -18.10
C CYS A 17 6.14 8.11 -17.98
N ASN A 18 6.71 6.90 -17.87
CA ASN A 18 8.16 6.73 -17.84
C ASN A 18 8.84 7.20 -19.13
N GLU A 19 8.30 6.86 -20.30
CA GLU A 19 8.80 7.31 -21.60
C GLU A 19 8.69 8.84 -21.78
N SER A 20 7.73 9.47 -21.11
CA SER A 20 7.55 10.92 -21.13
C SER A 20 8.44 11.67 -20.13
N GLY A 21 9.32 10.96 -19.41
CA GLY A 21 10.35 11.54 -18.53
C GLY A 21 10.10 11.44 -17.03
N THR A 22 8.99 10.81 -16.57
CA THR A 22 8.75 10.55 -15.15
C THR A 22 9.15 9.11 -14.84
N SER A 23 10.30 8.89 -14.25
CA SER A 23 10.80 7.53 -13.97
C SER A 23 9.86 6.74 -13.03
N TYR A 24 9.93 5.40 -13.06
CA TYR A 24 9.20 4.52 -12.12
C TYR A 24 9.53 4.89 -10.68
N TYR A 25 10.78 5.20 -10.39
CA TYR A 25 11.21 5.68 -9.08
C TYR A 25 10.46 6.97 -8.68
N GLN A 26 10.35 7.94 -9.59
CA GLN A 26 9.64 9.19 -9.32
C GLN A 26 8.12 8.95 -9.13
N MET A 27 7.53 8.04 -9.89
CA MET A 27 6.13 7.66 -9.70
C MET A 27 5.89 7.06 -8.31
N MET A 28 6.80 6.17 -7.84
CA MET A 28 6.77 5.61 -6.48
C MET A 28 6.92 6.70 -5.41
N GLU A 29 7.83 7.65 -5.58
CA GLU A 29 8.00 8.79 -4.67
C GLU A 29 6.70 9.64 -4.61
N ASN A 30 6.09 9.92 -5.75
CA ASN A 30 4.84 10.66 -5.82
C ASN A 30 3.70 9.92 -5.11
N ALA A 31 3.52 8.62 -5.41
CA ALA A 31 2.48 7.78 -4.82
C ALA A 31 2.61 7.72 -3.30
N GLY A 32 3.80 7.36 -2.80
CA GLY A 32 4.04 7.29 -1.36
C GLY A 32 3.89 8.63 -0.65
N THR A 33 4.31 9.73 -1.28
CA THR A 33 4.14 11.09 -0.74
C THR A 33 2.67 11.45 -0.61
N ARG A 34 1.85 11.24 -1.66
CA ARG A 34 0.41 11.53 -1.62
C ARG A 34 -0.34 10.69 -0.59
N CYS A 35 0.02 9.39 -0.47
CA CYS A 35 -0.52 8.55 0.59
C CYS A 35 -0.14 9.07 1.98
N ALA A 36 1.11 9.47 2.19
CA ALA A 36 1.56 10.01 3.47
C ALA A 36 0.84 11.33 3.82
N GLU A 37 0.63 12.22 2.88
CA GLU A 37 -0.14 13.46 3.06
C GLU A 37 -1.57 13.17 3.54
N PHE A 38 -2.25 12.20 2.90
CA PHE A 38 -3.59 11.77 3.33
C PHE A 38 -3.57 11.24 4.77
N ILE A 39 -2.63 10.35 5.09
CA ILE A 39 -2.50 9.73 6.41
C ILE A 39 -2.23 10.79 7.49
N LEU A 40 -1.36 11.74 7.21
CA LEU A 40 -1.04 12.86 8.12
C LEU A 40 -2.26 13.73 8.43
N GLY A 41 -3.15 13.92 7.45
CA GLY A 41 -4.39 14.70 7.60
C GLY A 41 -5.56 13.96 8.23
N THR A 42 -5.54 12.61 8.21
CA THR A 42 -6.71 11.79 8.55
C THR A 42 -6.51 10.97 9.83
N ILE A 43 -5.33 10.39 10.02
CA ILE A 43 -5.06 9.49 11.16
C ILE A 43 -4.59 10.29 12.38
N PRO A 44 -5.13 10.05 13.59
CA PRO A 44 -4.74 10.77 14.80
C PRO A 44 -3.22 10.80 15.00
N VAL A 45 -2.70 11.94 15.44
CA VAL A 45 -1.25 12.12 15.62
C VAL A 45 -0.67 11.14 16.65
N SER A 46 -1.45 10.75 17.66
CA SER A 46 -1.07 9.78 18.69
C SER A 46 -1.03 8.34 18.22
N ALA A 47 -1.66 8.01 17.06
CA ALA A 47 -1.74 6.63 16.61
C ALA A 47 -0.39 6.07 16.20
N ASP A 48 -0.03 4.93 16.75
CA ASP A 48 1.13 4.15 16.36
C ASP A 48 0.85 3.39 15.06
N ILE A 49 1.74 3.56 14.08
CA ILE A 49 1.54 3.10 12.71
C ILE A 49 2.47 1.94 12.38
N LEU A 50 1.92 0.87 11.78
CA LEU A 50 2.68 -0.21 11.15
C LEU A 50 2.43 -0.21 9.65
N VAL A 51 3.49 -0.10 8.85
CA VAL A 51 3.42 -0.22 7.39
C VAL A 51 3.85 -1.62 6.99
N MET A 52 2.94 -2.39 6.43
CA MET A 52 3.17 -3.78 5.98
C MET A 52 3.62 -3.75 4.53
N CYS A 53 4.92 -3.95 4.30
CA CYS A 53 5.53 -3.87 2.97
C CYS A 53 5.74 -5.26 2.36
N GLY A 54 5.16 -5.48 1.18
CA GLY A 54 5.53 -6.61 0.32
C GLY A 54 6.89 -6.41 -0.34
N SER A 55 7.37 -7.41 -1.06
CA SER A 55 8.68 -7.36 -1.73
C SER A 55 8.67 -6.65 -3.10
N GLY A 56 7.49 -6.26 -3.61
CA GLY A 56 7.31 -5.58 -4.91
C GLY A 56 7.23 -4.06 -4.79
N ASN A 57 6.74 -3.41 -5.88
CA ASN A 57 6.64 -1.96 -5.95
C ASN A 57 5.64 -1.36 -4.94
N ASN A 58 4.51 -2.03 -4.67
CA ASN A 58 3.59 -1.55 -3.63
C ASN A 58 4.25 -1.49 -2.24
N GLY A 59 5.14 -2.45 -1.94
CA GLY A 59 6.00 -2.38 -0.75
C GLY A 59 6.95 -1.18 -0.80
N GLY A 60 7.44 -0.83 -1.99
CA GLY A 60 8.24 0.38 -2.22
C GLY A 60 7.48 1.65 -1.87
N ASP A 61 6.21 1.76 -2.30
CA ASP A 61 5.33 2.88 -1.91
C ASP A 61 5.19 2.96 -0.38
N GLY A 62 5.05 1.80 0.29
CA GLY A 62 5.01 1.70 1.76
C GLY A 62 6.28 2.22 2.43
N LEU A 63 7.44 1.97 1.86
CA LEU A 63 8.71 2.49 2.38
C LEU A 63 8.82 4.01 2.22
N VAL A 64 8.35 4.57 1.10
CA VAL A 64 8.23 6.03 0.92
C VAL A 64 7.27 6.61 1.97
N ILE A 65 6.08 6.01 2.13
CA ILE A 65 5.09 6.42 3.15
C ILE A 65 5.74 6.45 4.53
N THR A 66 6.42 5.37 4.93
CA THR A 66 7.09 5.29 6.24
C THR A 66 8.09 6.41 6.43
N ARG A 67 8.93 6.66 5.41
CA ARG A 67 9.93 7.73 5.45
C ARG A 67 9.27 9.10 5.66
N MET A 68 8.22 9.41 4.89
CA MET A 68 7.50 10.67 4.97
C MET A 68 6.82 10.84 6.34
N LEU A 69 6.18 9.79 6.86
CA LEU A 69 5.56 9.82 8.19
C LEU A 69 6.60 10.07 9.29
N ARG A 70 7.73 9.37 9.26
CA ARG A 70 8.84 9.55 10.22
C ARG A 70 9.43 10.95 10.17
N GLN A 71 9.64 11.51 8.97
CA GLN A 71 10.12 12.89 8.78
C GLN A 71 9.15 13.93 9.34
N ASN A 72 7.85 13.61 9.39
CA ASN A 72 6.81 14.45 9.99
C ASN A 72 6.51 14.10 11.47
N GLY A 73 7.43 13.42 12.14
CA GLY A 73 7.35 13.16 13.58
C GLY A 73 6.37 12.05 14.00
N ARG A 74 5.82 11.27 13.03
CA ARG A 74 4.91 10.16 13.36
C ARG A 74 5.69 8.92 13.82
N ASN A 75 5.11 8.20 14.78
CA ASN A 75 5.62 6.91 15.19
C ASN A 75 5.19 5.83 14.16
N ALA A 76 6.04 5.61 13.15
CA ALA A 76 5.82 4.63 12.10
C ALA A 76 6.95 3.60 12.07
N ALA A 77 6.56 2.33 11.90
CA ALA A 77 7.44 1.18 11.75
C ALA A 77 7.12 0.41 10.47
N VAL A 78 8.04 -0.42 10.01
CA VAL A 78 7.87 -1.30 8.84
C VAL A 78 7.82 -2.75 9.26
N LEU A 79 6.93 -3.54 8.65
CA LEU A 79 6.99 -4.99 8.63
C LEU A 79 7.29 -5.45 7.20
N LEU A 80 8.43 -6.09 6.97
CA LEU A 80 8.80 -6.69 5.68
C LEU A 80 8.14 -8.06 5.55
N VAL A 81 6.92 -8.09 5.02
CA VAL A 81 6.03 -9.27 5.00
C VAL A 81 6.61 -10.47 4.22
N SER A 82 7.40 -10.21 3.20
CA SER A 82 8.02 -11.23 2.32
C SER A 82 9.54 -11.12 2.30
N GLY A 83 10.15 -10.59 3.38
CA GLY A 83 11.57 -10.30 3.46
C GLY A 83 11.99 -9.08 2.65
N ALA A 84 13.26 -9.02 2.27
CA ALA A 84 13.82 -7.86 1.59
C ALA A 84 13.14 -7.54 0.24
N PRO A 85 13.06 -6.24 -0.13
CA PRO A 85 12.54 -5.82 -1.42
C PRO A 85 13.29 -6.47 -2.60
N LYS A 86 12.52 -6.81 -3.66
CA LYS A 86 13.05 -7.45 -4.87
C LYS A 86 13.26 -6.47 -6.03
N THR A 87 12.65 -5.29 -5.98
CA THR A 87 12.83 -4.25 -6.99
C THR A 87 13.90 -3.26 -6.53
N ALA A 88 14.66 -2.70 -7.48
CA ALA A 88 15.74 -1.76 -7.17
C ALA A 88 15.21 -0.50 -6.48
N ASP A 89 14.06 0.01 -6.94
CA ASP A 89 13.44 1.21 -6.40
C ASP A 89 12.97 1.02 -4.95
N ALA A 90 12.35 -0.14 -4.64
CA ALA A 90 11.95 -0.47 -3.27
C ALA A 90 13.16 -0.69 -2.36
N ALA A 91 14.22 -1.36 -2.85
CA ALA A 91 15.46 -1.55 -2.09
C ALA A 91 16.13 -0.21 -1.76
N GLU A 92 16.17 0.72 -2.71
CA GLU A 92 16.67 2.08 -2.47
C GLU A 92 15.82 2.80 -1.41
N ASN A 93 14.49 2.68 -1.45
CA ASN A 93 13.63 3.29 -0.46
C ASN A 93 13.78 2.69 0.94
N LEU A 94 14.05 1.38 1.05
CA LEU A 94 14.40 0.76 2.33
C LEU A 94 15.68 1.38 2.91
N ARG A 95 16.71 1.57 2.08
CA ARG A 95 17.99 2.18 2.48
C ARG A 95 17.83 3.65 2.92
N ARG A 96 16.85 4.36 2.38
CA ARG A 96 16.56 5.77 2.67
C ARG A 96 15.68 6.00 3.91
N LEU A 97 15.27 4.95 4.60
CA LEU A 97 14.53 5.12 5.85
C LEU A 97 15.37 5.91 6.87
N PRO A 98 14.77 6.83 7.64
CA PRO A 98 15.45 7.55 8.69
C PRO A 98 16.09 6.59 9.70
N ALA A 99 17.28 6.96 10.22
CA ALA A 99 17.92 6.19 11.26
C ALA A 99 17.01 6.00 12.48
N GLY A 100 17.00 4.79 13.05
CA GLY A 100 16.12 4.43 14.16
C GLY A 100 14.67 4.11 13.75
N THR A 101 14.36 4.00 12.45
CA THR A 101 13.07 3.45 12.03
C THR A 101 13.03 1.96 12.37
N PRO A 102 12.05 1.47 13.18
CA PRO A 102 11.94 0.04 13.44
C PRO A 102 11.53 -0.70 12.16
N VAL A 103 12.28 -1.77 11.83
CA VAL A 103 12.01 -2.64 10.69
C VAL A 103 11.96 -4.08 11.18
N TYR A 104 10.77 -4.65 11.15
CA TYR A 104 10.49 -6.01 11.59
C TYR A 104 10.51 -7.00 10.43
N GLN A 105 10.92 -8.24 10.74
CA GLN A 105 10.83 -9.38 9.82
C GLN A 105 9.54 -10.17 10.09
N PRO A 106 9.12 -11.06 9.18
CA PRO A 106 7.88 -11.82 9.33
C PRO A 106 7.77 -12.63 10.63
N GLU A 107 8.91 -13.07 11.18
CA GLU A 107 9.01 -13.86 12.41
C GLU A 107 8.75 -13.01 13.68
N GLN A 108 8.76 -11.69 13.54
CA GLN A 108 8.56 -10.72 14.64
C GLN A 108 7.12 -10.16 14.65
N LEU A 109 6.14 -10.97 14.25
CA LEU A 109 4.75 -10.52 14.06
C LEU A 109 4.15 -9.90 15.32
N ASP A 110 4.27 -10.57 16.46
CA ASP A 110 3.71 -10.12 17.73
C ASP A 110 4.34 -8.79 18.17
N GLU A 111 5.65 -8.66 18.03
CA GLU A 111 6.37 -7.42 18.34
C GLU A 111 5.97 -6.28 17.40
N ALA A 112 5.87 -6.57 16.09
CA ALA A 112 5.49 -5.58 15.09
C ALA A 112 4.09 -5.01 15.33
N PHE A 113 3.12 -5.84 15.76
CA PHE A 113 1.74 -5.43 16.01
C PHE A 113 1.48 -4.91 17.42
N SER A 114 2.45 -5.04 18.34
CA SER A 114 2.27 -4.60 19.73
C SER A 114 2.00 -3.09 19.81
N GLY A 115 0.82 -2.73 20.35
CA GLY A 115 0.40 -1.34 20.52
C GLY A 115 0.02 -0.60 19.23
N ARG A 116 -0.09 -1.29 18.09
CA ARG A 116 -0.43 -0.64 16.82
C ARG A 116 -1.93 -0.38 16.70
N GLU A 117 -2.29 0.86 16.47
CA GLU A 117 -3.67 1.29 16.23
C GLU A 117 -3.98 1.42 14.75
N CYS A 118 -2.96 1.73 13.94
CA CYS A 118 -3.07 1.94 12.50
C CYS A 118 -2.15 0.99 11.74
N VAL A 119 -2.68 0.33 10.73
CA VAL A 119 -1.92 -0.46 9.76
C VAL A 119 -2.09 0.11 8.37
N ILE A 120 -1.01 0.09 7.60
CA ILE A 120 -1.00 0.50 6.20
C ILE A 120 -0.60 -0.73 5.38
N ASP A 121 -1.51 -1.18 4.53
CA ASP A 121 -1.33 -2.33 3.67
C ASP A 121 -0.68 -1.92 2.36
N CYS A 122 0.58 -2.27 2.23
CA CYS A 122 1.39 -2.18 1.02
C CYS A 122 1.97 -3.56 0.65
N ILE A 123 1.24 -4.66 0.94
CA ILE A 123 1.73 -6.03 0.67
C ILE A 123 1.58 -6.34 -0.82
N TYR A 124 0.35 -6.22 -1.34
CA TYR A 124 0.04 -6.43 -2.75
C TYR A 124 -0.74 -5.24 -3.30
N GLY A 125 -0.46 -4.86 -4.55
CA GLY A 125 -1.27 -3.93 -5.35
C GLY A 125 -1.95 -4.70 -6.49
N THR A 126 -1.93 -4.14 -7.70
CA THR A 126 -2.56 -4.72 -8.90
C THR A 126 -2.03 -6.10 -9.32
N GLY A 127 -0.92 -6.57 -8.74
CA GLY A 127 -0.30 -7.87 -9.06
C GLY A 127 -0.89 -9.08 -8.33
N PHE A 128 -1.87 -8.91 -7.44
CA PHE A 128 -2.42 -10.03 -6.68
C PHE A 128 -3.39 -10.87 -7.51
N HIS A 129 -3.19 -12.20 -7.49
CA HIS A 129 -4.04 -13.20 -8.12
C HIS A 129 -4.14 -14.45 -7.25
N GLY A 130 -5.34 -15.04 -7.17
CA GLY A 130 -5.60 -16.29 -6.48
C GLY A 130 -5.71 -16.12 -4.96
N GLU A 131 -4.96 -16.89 -4.19
CA GLU A 131 -5.08 -16.96 -2.74
C GLU A 131 -3.88 -16.36 -2.02
N LEU A 132 -4.12 -15.84 -0.82
CA LEU A 132 -3.07 -15.43 0.12
C LEU A 132 -2.29 -16.64 0.61
N ARG A 133 -0.95 -16.55 0.64
CA ARG A 133 -0.05 -17.67 0.91
C ARG A 133 0.96 -17.33 2.01
N GLY A 134 1.58 -18.38 2.54
CA GLY A 134 2.60 -18.26 3.58
C GLY A 134 2.04 -17.63 4.85
N ASN A 135 2.74 -16.67 5.41
CA ASN A 135 2.39 -15.93 6.62
C ASN A 135 1.42 -14.76 6.40
N VAL A 136 1.11 -14.43 5.13
CA VAL A 136 0.26 -13.26 4.80
C VAL A 136 -1.13 -13.35 5.41
N PRO A 137 -1.85 -14.50 5.39
CA PRO A 137 -3.15 -14.62 6.05
C PRO A 137 -3.13 -14.29 7.54
N GLU A 138 -2.09 -14.70 8.26
CA GLU A 138 -1.92 -14.43 9.68
C GLU A 138 -1.65 -12.94 9.94
N ILE A 139 -0.78 -12.33 9.14
CA ILE A 139 -0.49 -10.88 9.18
C ILE A 139 -1.78 -10.08 8.94
N ILE A 140 -2.56 -10.43 7.93
CA ILE A 140 -3.82 -9.74 7.62
C ILE A 140 -4.86 -9.96 8.72
N ALA A 141 -4.91 -11.15 9.33
CA ALA A 141 -5.78 -11.41 10.46
C ALA A 141 -5.43 -10.52 11.69
N ALA A 142 -4.15 -10.26 11.94
CA ALA A 142 -3.71 -9.30 12.94
C ALA A 142 -4.07 -7.86 12.52
N ALA A 143 -3.82 -7.48 11.28
CA ALA A 143 -4.14 -6.17 10.74
C ALA A 143 -5.62 -5.83 10.82
N ASN A 144 -6.50 -6.79 10.57
CA ASN A 144 -7.96 -6.61 10.63
C ASN A 144 -8.49 -6.31 12.06
N LYS A 145 -7.66 -6.44 13.10
CA LYS A 145 -7.99 -6.07 14.49
C LYS A 145 -7.67 -4.61 14.81
N CYS A 146 -6.86 -3.94 13.99
CA CYS A 146 -6.48 -2.54 14.20
C CYS A 146 -7.65 -1.59 13.92
N SER A 147 -7.69 -0.45 14.61
CA SER A 147 -8.75 0.54 14.48
C SER A 147 -8.75 1.22 13.11
N TYR A 148 -7.57 1.57 12.61
CA TYR A 148 -7.37 2.19 11.30
C TYR A 148 -6.64 1.22 10.38
N ARG A 149 -7.27 0.90 9.27
CA ARG A 149 -6.74 -0.03 8.26
C ARG A 149 -6.78 0.67 6.91
N ILE A 150 -5.61 1.01 6.40
CA ILE A 150 -5.48 1.76 5.15
C ILE A 150 -4.88 0.83 4.10
N ALA A 151 -5.58 0.60 3.00
CA ALA A 151 -5.03 -0.10 1.85
C ALA A 151 -4.45 0.90 0.86
N VAL A 152 -3.26 0.62 0.34
CA VAL A 152 -2.63 1.40 -0.73
C VAL A 152 -2.85 0.68 -2.05
N ASP A 153 -3.44 1.38 -2.98
CA ASP A 153 -3.82 0.97 -4.32
C ASP A 153 -4.98 -0.03 -4.35
N VAL A 154 -4.80 -1.26 -3.88
CA VAL A 154 -5.82 -2.31 -3.80
C VAL A 154 -5.62 -3.07 -2.50
N PRO A 155 -6.68 -3.40 -1.73
CA PRO A 155 -6.52 -4.20 -0.52
C PRO A 155 -5.92 -5.57 -0.83
N SER A 156 -4.96 -5.99 -0.02
CA SER A 156 -4.31 -7.30 -0.20
C SER A 156 -5.29 -8.44 -0.03
N GLY A 157 -5.32 -9.31 -1.02
CA GLY A 157 -6.29 -10.39 -1.16
C GLY A 157 -7.44 -10.09 -2.12
N VAL A 158 -7.44 -8.92 -2.79
CA VAL A 158 -8.42 -8.55 -3.83
C VAL A 158 -7.77 -8.59 -5.21
N ASN A 159 -8.38 -9.28 -6.15
CA ASN A 159 -7.99 -9.25 -7.56
C ASN A 159 -8.50 -7.96 -8.21
N SER A 160 -7.58 -7.11 -8.60
CA SER A 160 -7.87 -5.79 -9.15
C SER A 160 -8.52 -5.77 -10.54
N ASP A 161 -8.48 -6.86 -11.29
CA ASP A 161 -9.17 -6.99 -12.59
C ASP A 161 -10.56 -7.60 -12.45
N THR A 162 -10.72 -8.66 -11.63
CA THR A 162 -11.97 -9.44 -11.57
C THR A 162 -12.87 -9.06 -10.40
N GLY A 163 -12.32 -8.51 -9.32
CA GLY A 163 -13.04 -8.27 -8.07
C GLY A 163 -13.19 -9.52 -7.19
N GLU A 164 -12.63 -10.64 -7.60
CA GLU A 164 -12.53 -11.83 -6.75
C GLU A 164 -11.65 -11.52 -5.54
N LEU A 165 -11.98 -12.10 -4.39
CA LEU A 165 -11.23 -11.87 -3.17
C LEU A 165 -10.97 -13.18 -2.40
N ASP A 166 -9.83 -13.26 -1.77
CA ASP A 166 -9.57 -14.23 -0.73
C ASP A 166 -10.44 -13.88 0.50
N THR A 167 -11.10 -14.85 1.10
CA THR A 167 -11.96 -14.63 2.27
C THR A 167 -11.20 -14.05 3.46
N ARG A 168 -9.87 -14.20 3.48
CA ARG A 168 -8.93 -13.70 4.50
C ARG A 168 -8.34 -12.32 4.14
N CYS A 169 -8.85 -11.65 3.08
CA CYS A 169 -8.35 -10.36 2.63
C CYS A 169 -8.39 -9.28 3.73
N LEU A 170 -7.63 -8.22 3.52
CA LEU A 170 -7.75 -7.02 4.36
C LEU A 170 -9.15 -6.41 4.21
N ARG A 171 -9.71 -5.95 5.35
CA ARG A 171 -10.94 -5.18 5.42
C ARG A 171 -10.58 -3.73 5.78
N PRO A 172 -10.19 -2.90 4.84
CA PRO A 172 -9.71 -1.56 5.12
C PRO A 172 -10.83 -0.64 5.64
N THR A 173 -10.46 0.38 6.41
CA THR A 173 -11.31 1.54 6.69
C THR A 173 -11.25 2.56 5.56
N HIS A 174 -10.09 2.66 4.92
CA HIS A 174 -9.85 3.54 3.77
C HIS A 174 -9.02 2.81 2.73
N THR A 175 -9.32 3.01 1.45
CA THR A 175 -8.47 2.57 0.34
C THR A 175 -7.99 3.77 -0.45
N LEU A 176 -6.68 3.96 -0.51
CA LEU A 176 -6.01 5.03 -1.24
C LEU A 176 -5.71 4.54 -2.66
N VAL A 177 -6.59 4.85 -3.57
CA VAL A 177 -6.50 4.42 -4.97
C VAL A 177 -5.52 5.31 -5.71
N LEU A 178 -4.47 4.71 -6.28
CA LEU A 178 -3.46 5.44 -7.03
C LEU A 178 -3.89 5.59 -8.50
N ALA A 179 -3.81 6.83 -9.01
CA ALA A 179 -4.07 7.20 -10.40
C ALA A 179 -5.51 6.95 -10.91
N ALA A 180 -6.00 5.71 -10.88
CA ALA A 180 -7.30 5.33 -11.40
C ALA A 180 -7.91 4.15 -10.63
N LEU A 181 -9.24 4.05 -10.61
CA LEU A 181 -9.95 2.88 -10.09
C LEU A 181 -9.65 1.65 -10.95
N LYS A 182 -9.36 0.52 -10.30
CA LYS A 182 -9.15 -0.74 -11.00
C LYS A 182 -10.51 -1.40 -11.26
N GLN A 183 -10.61 -2.09 -12.37
CA GLN A 183 -11.87 -2.67 -12.87
C GLN A 183 -12.52 -3.61 -11.84
N GLY A 184 -11.75 -4.41 -11.13
CA GLY A 184 -12.26 -5.31 -10.09
C GLY A 184 -12.79 -4.59 -8.86
N MET A 185 -12.36 -3.36 -8.59
CA MET A 185 -12.81 -2.60 -7.41
C MET A 185 -14.25 -2.09 -7.54
N VAL A 186 -14.77 -1.96 -8.74
CA VAL A 186 -16.16 -1.50 -8.99
C VAL A 186 -17.16 -2.65 -9.08
N ASN A 187 -16.69 -3.89 -8.97
CA ASN A 187 -17.50 -5.10 -9.03
C ASN A 187 -17.63 -5.74 -7.65
N ALA A 188 -18.81 -6.25 -7.32
CA ALA A 188 -18.98 -7.12 -6.16
C ALA A 188 -18.24 -8.47 -6.38
N PRO A 189 -17.69 -9.09 -5.36
CA PRO A 189 -17.78 -8.72 -3.95
C PRO A 189 -16.74 -7.69 -3.47
N ALA A 190 -15.77 -7.29 -4.31
CA ALA A 190 -14.72 -6.38 -3.88
C ALA A 190 -15.26 -5.02 -3.43
N SER A 191 -16.18 -4.42 -4.20
CA SER A 191 -16.77 -3.11 -3.88
C SER A 191 -17.34 -3.02 -2.46
N ASP A 192 -17.76 -4.14 -1.89
CA ASP A 192 -18.42 -4.18 -0.57
C ASP A 192 -17.43 -4.11 0.61
N ILE A 193 -16.12 -4.23 0.32
CA ILE A 193 -15.11 -4.35 1.39
C ILE A 193 -14.04 -3.26 1.37
N LEU A 194 -14.09 -2.34 0.41
CA LEU A 194 -13.00 -1.36 0.18
C LEU A 194 -12.91 -0.25 1.23
N GLY A 195 -13.90 -0.12 2.12
CA GLY A 195 -14.00 1.05 2.99
C GLY A 195 -14.24 2.34 2.22
N GLU A 196 -13.78 3.46 2.75
CA GLU A 196 -13.88 4.76 2.08
C GLU A 196 -12.80 4.87 0.99
N LEU A 197 -13.23 5.15 -0.26
CA LEU A 197 -12.32 5.25 -1.41
C LEU A 197 -11.81 6.67 -1.59
N HIS A 198 -10.50 6.83 -1.69
CA HIS A 198 -9.82 8.10 -1.95
C HIS A 198 -8.93 7.97 -3.18
N LEU A 199 -9.33 8.64 -4.27
CA LEU A 199 -8.55 8.66 -5.50
C LEU A 199 -7.44 9.71 -5.39
N LEU A 200 -6.19 9.27 -5.42
CA LEU A 200 -5.02 10.12 -5.31
C LEU A 200 -4.41 10.39 -6.68
N ASP A 201 -4.21 11.67 -7.00
CA ASP A 201 -3.44 12.09 -8.17
C ASP A 201 -1.94 12.00 -7.85
N ILE A 202 -1.24 11.12 -8.55
CA ILE A 202 0.20 10.88 -8.38
C ILE A 202 1.05 11.56 -9.46
N GLY A 203 0.44 12.48 -10.24
CA GLY A 203 1.13 13.23 -11.29
C GLY A 203 1.29 12.46 -12.61
N ASP A 204 0.52 11.40 -12.80
CA ASP A 204 0.46 10.60 -14.03
C ASP A 204 -0.49 11.19 -15.08
N ARG A 205 -1.30 12.20 -14.69
CA ARG A 205 -2.22 12.90 -15.56
C ARG A 205 -1.53 14.15 -16.11
N LYS A 206 -1.02 14.08 -17.34
CA LYS A 206 -0.82 15.29 -18.12
C LYS A 206 -2.19 15.71 -18.68
N SER A 207 -2.65 16.88 -18.23
CA SER A 207 -3.83 17.59 -18.76
C SER A 207 -3.71 17.84 -20.26
#